data_a4abd75a7cf6c52b6e3680976a9ccffd
#
_entry.id   a4abd75a7cf6c52b6e3680976a9ccffd
#
_cell.length_a   1.000
_cell.length_b   1.000
_cell.length_c   1.000
_cell.angle_alpha   90.00
_cell.angle_beta   90.00
_cell.angle_gamma   90.00
#
_symmetry.space_group_name_H-M   'P 1'
#
loop_
_entity.id
_entity.type
_entity.pdbx_description
1 polymer ?
#
loop_
_entity_poly.entity_id
_entity_poly.type
_entity_poly.pdbx_seq_one_letter_code
_entity_poly.pdbx_strand_id
1 'polypeptide(L)'
;MQNAITTEKANGAAVRDILERPFDQSVIKTRPASYGGSLSYVEGHEYIKRLNEAFDGEWSFEVVKHEVTENEVIVVGKLTAGGTVKMAFGGSDIKRKKETGEIICLADDLKAAATDSMKKASSFLGVGLHLYGGDAANNGKPAASDGEAKPANAAPTNGNGNGANEPRATAKQQRYARSLAADRGMSPDGLKQMILNRYNRPLEALSSREASDLIYDLKVA
;
A
#
# COMPACT_ATOMS: atom_id res chain seq x y z
N MET A 1 35.78 27.52 0.96
CA MET A 1 34.38 27.28 0.56
C MET A 1 34.15 25.96 -0.17
N GLN A 2 34.98 25.54 -1.12
CA GLN A 2 34.82 24.25 -1.85
C GLN A 2 34.82 22.99 -0.97
N ASN A 3 35.68 22.93 0.07
CA ASN A 3 35.77 21.77 0.98
C ASN A 3 34.49 21.56 1.83
N ALA A 4 33.83 22.63 2.25
CA ALA A 4 32.60 22.54 3.04
C ALA A 4 31.42 21.96 2.19
N ILE A 5 31.29 22.42 0.95
CA ILE A 5 30.23 21.94 0.03
C ILE A 5 30.43 20.47 -0.34
N THR A 6 31.70 20.03 -0.45
CA THR A 6 32.01 18.61 -0.75
C THR A 6 31.69 17.71 0.44
N THR A 7 31.97 18.17 1.66
CA THR A 7 31.69 17.44 2.91
C THR A 7 30.18 17.34 3.18
N GLU A 8 29.41 18.41 2.95
CA GLU A 8 27.94 18.38 3.09
C GLU A 8 27.27 17.44 2.07
N LYS A 9 27.72 17.44 0.83
CA LYS A 9 27.22 16.49 -0.20
C LYS A 9 27.56 15.05 0.13
N ALA A 10 28.75 14.76 0.61
CA ALA A 10 29.16 13.42 1.03
C ALA A 10 28.33 12.94 2.24
N ASN A 11 28.05 13.82 3.20
CA ASN A 11 27.21 13.51 4.36
C ASN A 11 25.74 13.25 3.94
N GLY A 12 25.22 14.03 3.01
CA GLY A 12 23.87 13.83 2.46
C GLY A 12 23.70 12.52 1.68
N ALA A 13 24.72 12.06 0.97
CA ALA A 13 24.71 10.77 0.28
C ALA A 13 24.70 9.61 1.29
N ALA A 14 25.55 9.65 2.33
CA ALA A 14 25.58 8.64 3.37
C ALA A 14 24.25 8.54 4.15
N VAL A 15 23.62 9.66 4.45
CA VAL A 15 22.28 9.70 5.08
C VAL A 15 21.24 9.05 4.18
N ARG A 16 21.26 9.34 2.88
CA ARG A 16 20.32 8.74 1.92
C ARG A 16 20.51 7.23 1.83
N ASP A 17 21.74 6.73 1.75
CA ASP A 17 22.04 5.31 1.69
C ASP A 17 21.51 4.56 2.94
N ILE A 18 21.58 5.19 4.12
CA ILE A 18 20.99 4.66 5.34
C ILE A 18 19.46 4.62 5.23
N LEU A 19 18.81 5.70 4.81
CA LEU A 19 17.36 5.80 4.75
C LEU A 19 16.74 4.85 3.74
N GLU A 20 17.33 4.74 2.54
CA GLU A 20 16.82 3.94 1.43
C GLU A 20 17.19 2.45 1.53
N ARG A 21 18.13 2.09 2.40
CA ARG A 21 18.54 0.70 2.61
C ARG A 21 17.33 -0.18 2.96
N PRO A 22 17.08 -1.29 2.24
CA PRO A 22 16.00 -2.21 2.55
C PRO A 22 16.06 -2.70 4.00
N PHE A 23 14.91 -2.99 4.59
CA PHE A 23 14.84 -3.68 5.88
C PHE A 23 15.22 -5.15 5.71
N ASP A 24 15.84 -5.71 6.76
CA ASP A 24 16.14 -7.14 6.81
C ASP A 24 14.84 -7.96 6.75
N GLN A 25 14.89 -9.11 6.08
CA GLN A 25 13.71 -9.98 5.94
C GLN A 25 13.16 -10.46 7.29
N SER A 26 14.01 -10.57 8.32
CA SER A 26 13.61 -11.00 9.66
C SER A 26 12.68 -10.01 10.37
N VAL A 27 12.72 -8.72 10.01
CA VAL A 27 11.85 -7.69 10.60
C VAL A 27 10.62 -7.38 9.73
N ILE A 28 10.56 -7.92 8.51
CA ILE A 28 9.40 -7.78 7.63
C ILE A 28 8.33 -8.79 8.04
N LYS A 29 7.19 -8.28 8.46
CA LYS A 29 5.99 -9.05 8.83
C LYS A 29 4.95 -8.97 7.72
N THR A 30 4.03 -9.92 7.72
CA THR A 30 2.90 -9.94 6.78
C THR A 30 1.57 -9.92 7.52
N ARG A 31 0.59 -9.26 6.94
CA ARG A 31 -0.80 -9.31 7.41
C ARG A 31 -1.76 -9.44 6.23
N PRO A 32 -2.98 -9.97 6.44
CA PRO A 32 -3.99 -9.96 5.41
C PRO A 32 -4.31 -8.53 4.96
N ALA A 33 -4.44 -8.32 3.64
CA ALA A 33 -4.91 -7.06 3.10
C ALA A 33 -6.45 -7.02 3.08
N SER A 34 -7.05 -5.84 3.29
CA SER A 34 -8.53 -5.65 3.30
C SER A 34 -9.20 -6.11 2.01
N TYR A 35 -8.49 -6.03 0.90
CA TYR A 35 -9.01 -6.44 -0.43
C TYR A 35 -8.46 -7.80 -0.91
N GLY A 36 -7.97 -8.64 0.03
CA GLY A 36 -7.36 -9.95 -0.25
C GLY A 36 -5.88 -9.86 -0.61
N GLY A 37 -5.16 -10.96 -0.45
CA GLY A 37 -3.71 -11.01 -0.54
C GLY A 37 -3.05 -10.70 0.80
N SER A 38 -1.76 -10.40 0.76
CA SER A 38 -0.92 -10.15 1.93
C SER A 38 -0.21 -8.80 1.77
N LEU A 39 -0.13 -8.04 2.84
CA LEU A 39 0.63 -6.80 2.92
C LEU A 39 1.87 -7.04 3.77
N SER A 40 3.03 -6.74 3.21
CA SER A 40 4.28 -6.67 3.98
C SER A 40 4.34 -5.36 4.76
N TYR A 41 4.76 -5.44 6.01
CA TYR A 41 4.94 -4.27 6.86
C TYR A 41 6.08 -4.47 7.83
N VAL A 42 6.59 -3.35 8.36
CA VAL A 42 7.61 -3.30 9.40
C VAL A 42 7.05 -2.51 10.58
N GLU A 43 7.41 -2.89 11.80
CA GLU A 43 6.95 -2.22 13.01
C GLU A 43 7.57 -0.83 13.18
N GLY A 44 6.88 0.07 13.89
CA GLY A 44 7.28 1.47 14.03
C GLY A 44 8.67 1.65 14.64
N HIS A 45 9.08 0.77 15.57
CA HIS A 45 10.39 0.87 16.20
C HIS A 45 11.57 0.66 15.23
N GLU A 46 11.40 -0.08 14.16
CA GLU A 46 12.44 -0.24 13.11
C GLU A 46 12.61 1.06 12.30
N TYR A 47 11.52 1.80 12.09
CA TYR A 47 11.59 3.14 11.49
C TYR A 47 12.33 4.12 12.41
N ILE A 48 12.07 4.06 13.73
CA ILE A 48 12.77 4.87 14.73
C ILE A 48 14.26 4.56 14.73
N LYS A 49 14.64 3.28 14.74
CA LYS A 49 16.05 2.87 14.65
C LYS A 49 16.72 3.43 13.39
N ARG A 50 16.04 3.36 12.25
CA ARG A 50 16.55 3.86 10.97
C ARG A 50 16.74 5.37 10.98
N LEU A 51 15.81 6.12 11.55
CA LEU A 51 15.92 7.57 11.71
C LEU A 51 17.05 7.94 12.69
N ASN A 52 17.19 7.23 13.80
CA ASN A 52 18.29 7.42 14.73
C ASN A 52 19.65 7.15 14.08
N GLU A 53 19.77 6.09 13.29
CA GLU A 53 21.00 5.77 12.55
C GLU A 53 21.34 6.84 11.50
N ALA A 54 20.33 7.33 10.77
CA ALA A 54 20.53 8.31 9.71
C ALA A 54 20.85 9.72 10.20
N PHE A 55 20.30 10.11 11.36
CA PHE A 55 20.35 11.47 11.86
C PHE A 55 20.99 11.58 13.27
N ASP A 56 21.61 10.52 13.77
CA ASP A 56 22.23 10.48 15.12
C ASP A 56 21.27 10.93 16.24
N GLY A 57 19.98 10.62 16.09
CA GLY A 57 18.91 11.04 16.99
C GLY A 57 18.43 12.49 16.80
N GLU A 58 19.05 13.28 15.94
CA GLU A 58 18.66 14.66 15.65
C GLU A 58 17.46 14.74 14.70
N TRP A 59 16.33 14.27 15.18
CA TRP A 59 15.04 14.35 14.49
C TRP A 59 13.90 14.50 15.51
N SER A 60 12.75 14.97 15.04
CA SER A 60 11.55 15.08 15.87
C SER A 60 10.30 14.68 15.13
N PHE A 61 9.32 14.16 15.86
CA PHE A 61 7.99 13.87 15.34
C PHE A 61 6.94 14.53 16.23
N GLU A 62 6.05 15.29 15.63
CA GLU A 62 4.97 16.02 16.29
C GLU A 62 3.61 15.57 15.72
N VAL A 63 2.63 15.34 16.58
CA VAL A 63 1.23 15.24 16.18
C VAL A 63 0.67 16.66 16.07
N VAL A 64 0.50 17.15 14.84
CA VAL A 64 0.02 18.51 14.56
C VAL A 64 -1.49 18.59 14.72
N LYS A 65 -2.21 17.56 14.30
CA LYS A 65 -3.67 17.46 14.39
C LYS A 65 -4.08 16.01 14.57
N HIS A 66 -5.16 15.78 15.30
CA HIS A 66 -5.87 14.51 15.30
C HIS A 66 -7.37 14.75 15.21
N GLU A 67 -8.08 13.75 14.72
CA GLU A 67 -9.52 13.70 14.63
C GLU A 67 -10.00 12.31 15.01
N VAL A 68 -11.05 12.23 15.81
CA VAL A 68 -11.69 10.99 16.21
C VAL A 68 -13.08 11.00 15.61
N THR A 69 -13.33 10.12 14.67
CA THR A 69 -14.65 9.89 14.07
C THR A 69 -15.36 8.74 14.80
N GLU A 70 -16.52 8.35 14.34
CA GLU A 70 -17.22 7.20 14.93
C GLU A 70 -16.41 5.89 14.83
N ASN A 71 -15.68 5.65 13.73
CA ASN A 71 -15.08 4.37 13.43
C ASN A 71 -13.54 4.39 13.35
N GLU A 72 -12.95 5.56 13.22
CA GLU A 72 -11.50 5.69 13.02
C GLU A 72 -10.90 6.90 13.74
N VAL A 73 -9.61 6.81 13.99
CA VAL A 73 -8.76 7.92 14.43
C VAL A 73 -7.87 8.32 13.28
N ILE A 74 -7.82 9.63 12.97
CA ILE A 74 -6.94 10.21 11.95
C ILE A 74 -5.94 11.12 12.65
N VAL A 75 -4.66 11.00 12.31
CA VAL A 75 -3.57 11.83 12.82
C VAL A 75 -2.85 12.50 11.66
N VAL A 76 -2.55 13.79 11.79
CA VAL A 76 -1.59 14.49 10.95
C VAL A 76 -0.31 14.64 11.73
N GLY A 77 0.75 13.95 11.31
CA GLY A 77 2.06 14.04 11.92
C GLY A 77 3.04 14.82 11.07
N LYS A 78 3.96 15.47 11.75
CA LYS A 78 5.07 16.25 11.18
C LYS A 78 6.38 15.64 11.65
N LEU A 79 7.19 15.17 10.71
CA LEU A 79 8.54 14.67 10.90
C LEU A 79 9.53 15.75 10.46
N THR A 80 10.44 16.13 11.34
CA THR A 80 11.55 17.03 11.03
C THR A 80 12.86 16.29 11.21
N ALA A 81 13.69 16.23 10.18
CA ALA A 81 14.96 15.50 10.20
C ALA A 81 15.93 16.10 9.17
N GLY A 82 17.18 16.36 9.56
CA GLY A 82 18.20 16.90 8.68
C GLY A 82 17.80 18.20 7.97
N GLY A 83 17.08 19.08 8.66
CA GLY A 83 16.57 20.34 8.10
C GLY A 83 15.36 20.17 7.15
N THR A 84 14.91 18.94 6.91
CA THR A 84 13.76 18.63 6.03
C THR A 84 12.53 18.36 6.87
N VAL A 85 11.37 18.87 6.43
CA VAL A 85 10.07 18.62 7.05
C VAL A 85 9.20 17.77 6.10
N LYS A 86 8.62 16.70 6.64
CA LYS A 86 7.63 15.87 5.95
C LYS A 86 6.38 15.76 6.82
N MET A 87 5.20 15.90 6.21
CA MET A 87 3.92 15.72 6.88
C MET A 87 3.15 14.58 6.23
N ALA A 88 2.43 13.81 7.03
CA ALA A 88 1.63 12.70 6.55
C ALA A 88 0.39 12.48 7.39
N PHE A 89 -0.64 11.90 6.78
CA PHE A 89 -1.76 11.32 7.49
C PHE A 89 -1.39 9.91 7.97
N GLY A 90 -1.93 9.52 9.12
CA GLY A 90 -1.99 8.15 9.60
C GLY A 90 -3.36 7.88 10.20
N GLY A 91 -3.80 6.63 10.12
CA GLY A 91 -5.11 6.23 10.61
C GLY A 91 -5.08 4.92 11.38
N SER A 92 -6.09 4.73 12.22
CA SER A 92 -6.35 3.49 12.92
C SER A 92 -7.85 3.32 13.13
N ASP A 93 -8.37 2.13 12.84
CA ASP A 93 -9.74 1.78 13.20
C ASP A 93 -9.90 1.76 14.73
N ILE A 94 -11.02 2.30 15.23
CA ILE A 94 -11.37 2.25 16.65
C ILE A 94 -11.81 0.83 16.99
N LYS A 95 -11.04 0.17 17.88
CA LYS A 95 -11.32 -1.20 18.31
C LYS A 95 -12.45 -1.23 19.35
N ARG A 96 -13.46 -2.03 19.07
CA ARG A 96 -14.64 -2.19 19.92
C ARG A 96 -14.79 -3.63 20.38
N LYS A 97 -15.38 -3.82 21.56
CA LYS A 97 -15.81 -5.13 22.04
C LYS A 97 -16.94 -5.65 21.16
N LYS A 98 -16.86 -6.89 20.72
CA LYS A 98 -17.86 -7.49 19.82
C LYS A 98 -19.25 -7.59 20.46
N GLU A 99 -19.30 -7.81 21.76
CA GLU A 99 -20.54 -8.07 22.53
C GLU A 99 -21.28 -6.78 22.85
N THR A 100 -20.57 -5.71 23.21
CA THR A 100 -21.18 -4.47 23.73
C THR A 100 -21.03 -3.27 22.79
N GLY A 101 -20.13 -3.33 21.80
CA GLY A 101 -19.80 -2.20 20.95
C GLY A 101 -18.96 -1.11 21.64
N GLU A 102 -18.62 -1.28 22.93
CA GLU A 102 -17.81 -0.32 23.69
C GLU A 102 -16.38 -0.23 23.13
N ILE A 103 -15.80 0.96 23.14
CA ILE A 103 -14.40 1.18 22.76
C ILE A 103 -13.49 0.45 23.77
N ILE A 104 -12.54 -0.32 23.26
CA ILE A 104 -11.59 -1.07 24.10
C ILE A 104 -10.57 -0.09 24.71
N CYS A 105 -9.84 0.67 23.89
CA CYS A 105 -8.86 1.65 24.35
C CYS A 105 -8.57 2.69 23.25
N LEU A 106 -9.19 3.85 23.36
CA LEU A 106 -8.98 4.93 22.38
C LEU A 106 -7.53 5.42 22.35
N ALA A 107 -6.84 5.41 23.50
CA ALA A 107 -5.44 5.84 23.58
C ALA A 107 -4.50 4.93 22.76
N ASP A 108 -4.80 3.65 22.65
CA ASP A 108 -4.00 2.72 21.83
C ASP A 108 -4.29 2.93 20.34
N ASP A 109 -5.51 3.26 19.96
CA ASP A 109 -5.86 3.59 18.58
C ASP A 109 -5.23 4.92 18.15
N LEU A 110 -5.18 5.94 19.04
CA LEU A 110 -4.44 7.19 18.83
C LEU A 110 -2.94 6.95 18.62
N LYS A 111 -2.30 6.13 19.46
CA LYS A 111 -0.88 5.78 19.30
C LYS A 111 -0.62 5.02 18.01
N ALA A 112 -1.53 4.13 17.60
CA ALA A 112 -1.43 3.39 16.36
C ALA A 112 -1.49 4.34 15.15
N ALA A 113 -2.45 5.27 15.13
CA ALA A 113 -2.58 6.29 14.09
C ALA A 113 -1.34 7.23 14.03
N ALA A 114 -0.81 7.65 15.19
CA ALA A 114 0.41 8.44 15.25
C ALA A 114 1.63 7.69 14.69
N THR A 115 1.76 6.41 15.04
CA THR A 115 2.84 5.55 14.51
C THR A 115 2.70 5.35 13.00
N ASP A 116 1.48 5.17 12.48
CA ASP A 116 1.21 5.06 11.05
C ASP A 116 1.60 6.36 10.31
N SER A 117 1.22 7.51 10.84
CA SER A 117 1.62 8.83 10.33
C SER A 117 3.14 9.00 10.28
N MET A 118 3.85 8.65 11.36
CA MET A 118 5.31 8.71 11.43
C MET A 118 5.96 7.83 10.36
N LYS A 119 5.52 6.59 10.20
CA LYS A 119 6.01 5.66 9.18
C LYS A 119 5.79 6.22 7.77
N LYS A 120 4.61 6.78 7.51
CA LYS A 120 4.30 7.41 6.23
C LYS A 120 5.17 8.64 5.96
N ALA A 121 5.36 9.51 6.93
CA ALA A 121 6.27 10.66 6.81
C ALA A 121 7.71 10.21 6.56
N SER A 122 8.19 9.15 7.24
CA SER A 122 9.51 8.57 7.03
C SER A 122 9.69 7.99 5.62
N SER A 123 8.63 7.44 5.01
CA SER A 123 8.70 6.94 3.63
C SER A 123 8.96 8.05 2.61
N PHE A 124 8.59 9.30 2.90
CA PHE A 124 8.94 10.46 2.08
C PHE A 124 10.42 10.88 2.18
N LEU A 125 11.17 10.28 3.11
CA LEU A 125 12.62 10.40 3.22
C LEU A 125 13.36 9.18 2.60
N GLY A 126 12.62 8.18 2.11
CA GLY A 126 13.19 6.97 1.52
C GLY A 126 13.01 5.69 2.35
N VAL A 127 12.62 5.80 3.63
CA VAL A 127 12.56 4.64 4.53
C VAL A 127 11.44 3.68 4.13
N GLY A 128 11.80 2.43 3.87
CA GLY A 128 10.86 1.35 3.62
C GLY A 128 10.16 1.40 2.26
N LEU A 129 10.66 2.16 1.28
CA LEU A 129 10.04 2.25 -0.06
C LEU A 129 9.94 0.90 -0.77
N HIS A 130 10.87 -0.01 -0.54
CA HIS A 130 10.83 -1.37 -1.09
C HIS A 130 9.61 -2.18 -0.66
N LEU A 131 8.91 -1.78 0.42
CA LEU A 131 7.67 -2.43 0.86
C LEU A 131 6.45 -2.02 0.01
N TYR A 132 6.54 -0.92 -0.75
CA TYR A 132 5.47 -0.39 -1.59
C TYR A 132 5.63 -0.78 -3.08
N GLY A 133 6.79 -1.32 -3.49
CA GLY A 133 7.00 -1.86 -4.83
C GLY A 133 6.25 -3.17 -5.03
N GLY A 134 5.54 -3.33 -6.14
CA GLY A 134 4.66 -4.47 -6.42
C GLY A 134 5.32 -5.85 -6.45
N ASP A 135 6.61 -5.97 -6.23
CA ASP A 135 7.36 -7.23 -6.17
C ASP A 135 7.37 -7.88 -4.78
N ALA A 136 6.89 -7.17 -3.74
CA ALA A 136 6.74 -7.75 -2.39
C ALA A 136 5.62 -8.81 -2.30
N ALA A 137 4.79 -8.95 -3.34
CA ALA A 137 3.73 -9.97 -3.43
C ALA A 137 4.19 -11.29 -4.06
N ASN A 138 5.41 -11.36 -4.62
CA ASN A 138 5.97 -12.56 -5.22
C ASN A 138 7.29 -12.94 -4.55
N ASN A 139 7.21 -13.88 -3.61
CA ASN A 139 8.23 -14.87 -3.24
C ASN A 139 9.70 -14.46 -3.39
N GLY A 140 10.36 -14.25 -2.26
CA GLY A 140 11.75 -14.60 -1.96
C GLY A 140 12.69 -14.97 -3.11
N LYS A 141 12.93 -14.03 -4.06
CA LYS A 141 14.03 -14.15 -5.00
C LYS A 141 14.80 -12.84 -4.99
N PRO A 142 16.10 -12.83 -4.75
CA PRO A 142 16.90 -11.62 -4.79
C PRO A 142 16.83 -11.01 -6.20
N ALA A 143 16.48 -9.72 -6.29
CA ALA A 143 16.54 -8.98 -7.52
C ALA A 143 17.99 -8.90 -7.98
N ALA A 144 18.27 -9.46 -9.15
CA ALA A 144 19.50 -9.18 -9.88
C ALA A 144 19.44 -7.73 -10.36
N SER A 145 20.49 -6.98 -10.05
CA SER A 145 20.73 -5.63 -10.56
C SER A 145 20.87 -5.70 -12.07
N ASP A 146 20.07 -4.91 -12.82
CA ASP A 146 20.56 -4.23 -14.01
C ASP A 146 19.52 -3.19 -14.48
N GLY A 147 20.02 -2.01 -14.61
CA GLY A 147 19.83 -0.78 -15.29
C GLY A 147 18.55 -0.48 -16.07
N GLU A 148 18.28 0.79 -15.97
CA GLU A 148 17.55 1.71 -16.86
C GLU A 148 16.19 2.22 -16.38
N ALA A 149 16.27 3.47 -15.95
CA ALA A 149 15.11 4.33 -15.72
C ALA A 149 14.37 4.61 -17.04
N LYS A 150 13.05 4.43 -17.03
CA LYS A 150 12.18 4.96 -18.08
C LYS A 150 11.14 5.92 -17.48
N PRO A 151 10.94 7.10 -18.09
CA PRO A 151 10.20 8.18 -17.47
C PRO A 151 8.68 7.95 -17.49
N ALA A 152 8.03 8.45 -16.43
CA ALA A 152 6.58 8.58 -16.36
C ALA A 152 6.09 9.62 -17.37
N ASN A 153 5.18 9.22 -18.23
CA ASN A 153 4.01 9.96 -18.72
C ASN A 153 3.51 9.35 -20.02
N ALA A 154 2.38 8.70 -19.98
CA ALA A 154 1.50 8.63 -21.15
C ALA A 154 0.06 8.39 -20.69
N ALA A 155 -0.81 9.30 -21.11
CA ALA A 155 -2.25 9.26 -20.99
C ALA A 155 -2.87 8.01 -21.66
N PRO A 156 -4.12 7.63 -21.35
CA PRO A 156 -4.74 6.42 -21.88
C PRO A 156 -5.06 6.59 -23.35
N THR A 157 -4.40 5.82 -24.20
CA THR A 157 -4.82 5.67 -25.60
C THR A 157 -5.73 4.47 -25.73
N ASN A 158 -6.94 4.73 -26.21
CA ASN A 158 -7.84 3.75 -26.75
C ASN A 158 -7.14 2.98 -27.88
N GLY A 159 -6.96 1.70 -27.75
CA GLY A 159 -6.37 0.82 -28.74
C GLY A 159 -6.94 -0.57 -28.67
N ASN A 160 -7.87 -0.87 -29.58
CA ASN A 160 -8.33 -2.21 -29.90
C ASN A 160 -7.15 -3.03 -30.41
N GLY A 161 -6.78 -4.10 -29.73
CA GLY A 161 -5.64 -4.95 -30.15
C GLY A 161 -5.66 -6.31 -29.47
N ASN A 162 -5.98 -7.31 -30.23
CA ASN A 162 -5.84 -8.75 -30.03
C ASN A 162 -4.50 -9.10 -29.40
N GLY A 163 -4.47 -9.83 -28.26
CA GLY A 163 -3.19 -10.25 -27.75
C GLY A 163 -3.12 -11.21 -26.60
N ALA A 164 -2.31 -12.18 -26.74
CA ALA A 164 -2.04 -13.38 -25.97
C ALA A 164 -1.26 -13.18 -24.65
N ASN A 165 -1.38 -12.04 -23.93
CA ASN A 165 -0.57 -11.83 -22.70
C ASN A 165 -1.26 -11.01 -21.61
N GLU A 166 -2.58 -10.91 -21.57
CA GLU A 166 -3.28 -10.31 -20.43
C GLU A 166 -3.42 -11.31 -19.28
N PRO A 167 -3.15 -10.89 -18.03
CA PRO A 167 -3.32 -11.76 -16.86
C PRO A 167 -4.80 -12.19 -16.75
N ARG A 168 -5.03 -13.47 -16.47
CA ARG A 168 -6.38 -14.01 -16.29
C ARG A 168 -7.05 -13.45 -15.05
N ALA A 169 -8.38 -13.48 -15.06
CA ALA A 169 -9.22 -13.11 -13.92
C ALA A 169 -8.78 -13.87 -12.66
N THR A 170 -8.49 -13.14 -11.59
CA THR A 170 -8.08 -13.73 -10.32
C THR A 170 -9.23 -14.51 -9.67
N ALA A 171 -8.92 -15.52 -8.87
CA ALA A 171 -9.92 -16.29 -8.12
C ALA A 171 -10.81 -15.38 -7.22
N LYS A 172 -10.30 -14.22 -6.82
CA LYS A 172 -11.04 -13.22 -6.06
C LYS A 172 -12.05 -12.48 -6.92
N GLN A 173 -11.66 -12.00 -8.09
CA GLN A 173 -12.57 -11.36 -9.04
C GLN A 173 -13.70 -12.30 -9.43
N GLN A 174 -13.39 -13.57 -9.69
CA GLN A 174 -14.38 -14.59 -10.02
C GLN A 174 -15.37 -14.85 -8.87
N ARG A 175 -14.87 -14.96 -7.63
CA ARG A 175 -15.75 -15.11 -6.45
C ARG A 175 -16.64 -13.90 -6.24
N TYR A 176 -16.07 -12.70 -6.39
CA TYR A 176 -16.80 -11.46 -6.21
C TYR A 176 -17.88 -11.24 -7.27
N ALA A 177 -17.60 -11.57 -8.53
CA ALA A 177 -18.61 -11.54 -9.59
C ALA A 177 -19.77 -12.49 -9.29
N ARG A 178 -19.49 -13.71 -8.79
CA ARG A 178 -20.53 -14.67 -8.39
C ARG A 178 -21.36 -14.18 -7.21
N SER A 179 -20.72 -13.57 -6.19
CA SER A 179 -21.41 -12.98 -5.03
C SER A 179 -22.36 -11.86 -5.46
N LEU A 180 -21.88 -10.92 -6.28
CA LEU A 180 -22.70 -9.81 -6.78
C LEU A 180 -23.90 -10.29 -7.62
N ALA A 181 -23.72 -11.33 -8.45
CA ALA A 181 -24.79 -11.91 -9.23
C ALA A 181 -25.85 -12.58 -8.31
N ALA A 182 -25.40 -13.29 -7.28
CA ALA A 182 -26.29 -13.90 -6.28
C ALA A 182 -27.07 -12.85 -5.47
N ASP A 183 -26.43 -11.78 -5.04
CA ASP A 183 -27.03 -10.65 -4.32
C ASP A 183 -28.15 -9.96 -5.15
N ARG A 184 -28.08 -10.09 -6.47
CA ARG A 184 -29.11 -9.62 -7.43
C ARG A 184 -30.14 -10.66 -7.82
N GLY A 185 -30.14 -11.82 -7.18
CA GLY A 185 -31.05 -12.91 -7.47
C GLY A 185 -30.77 -13.63 -8.81
N MET A 186 -29.60 -13.39 -9.41
CA MET A 186 -29.20 -14.08 -10.65
C MET A 186 -28.72 -15.48 -10.32
N SER A 187 -29.29 -16.49 -11.00
CA SER A 187 -28.85 -17.87 -10.84
C SER A 187 -27.42 -18.06 -11.38
N PRO A 188 -26.68 -19.06 -10.89
CA PRO A 188 -25.34 -19.39 -11.42
C PRO A 188 -25.33 -19.64 -12.93
N ASP A 189 -26.38 -20.26 -13.46
CA ASP A 189 -26.52 -20.51 -14.89
C ASP A 189 -26.85 -19.22 -15.65
N GLY A 190 -27.65 -18.32 -15.09
CA GLY A 190 -27.91 -16.98 -15.62
C GLY A 190 -26.62 -16.16 -15.78
N LEU A 191 -25.78 -16.13 -14.75
CA LEU A 191 -24.48 -15.47 -14.81
C LEU A 191 -23.57 -16.10 -15.89
N LYS A 192 -23.55 -17.43 -15.99
CA LYS A 192 -22.77 -18.16 -16.99
C LYS A 192 -23.21 -17.82 -18.41
N GLN A 193 -24.51 -17.78 -18.65
CA GLN A 193 -25.09 -17.43 -19.98
C GLN A 193 -24.76 -15.97 -20.33
N MET A 194 -24.91 -15.04 -19.39
CA MET A 194 -24.57 -13.63 -19.58
C MET A 194 -23.11 -13.44 -19.97
N ILE A 195 -22.19 -14.12 -19.28
CA ILE A 195 -20.76 -14.06 -19.56
C ILE A 195 -20.43 -14.67 -20.94
N LEU A 196 -21.00 -15.82 -21.25
CA LEU A 196 -20.81 -16.46 -22.56
C LEU A 196 -21.33 -15.59 -23.71
N ASN A 197 -22.49 -14.97 -23.55
CA ASN A 197 -23.06 -14.08 -24.56
C ASN A 197 -22.21 -12.83 -24.80
N ARG A 198 -21.59 -12.30 -23.75
CA ARG A 198 -20.82 -11.04 -23.82
C ARG A 198 -19.36 -11.24 -24.23
N TYR A 199 -18.71 -12.25 -23.69
CA TYR A 199 -17.26 -12.46 -23.83
C TYR A 199 -16.90 -13.69 -24.65
N ASN A 200 -17.88 -14.49 -25.04
CA ASN A 200 -17.73 -15.76 -25.77
C ASN A 200 -16.72 -16.73 -25.11
N ARG A 201 -16.61 -16.67 -23.78
CA ARG A 201 -15.73 -17.53 -22.97
C ARG A 201 -16.25 -17.59 -21.52
N PRO A 202 -15.89 -18.65 -20.75
CA PRO A 202 -16.33 -18.78 -19.36
C PRO A 202 -15.61 -17.79 -18.43
N LEU A 203 -16.16 -17.56 -17.23
CA LEU A 203 -15.64 -16.64 -16.21
C LEU A 203 -14.16 -16.89 -15.88
N GLU A 204 -13.75 -18.15 -15.85
CA GLU A 204 -12.39 -18.58 -15.52
C GLU A 204 -11.37 -18.26 -16.64
N ALA A 205 -11.88 -18.01 -17.85
CA ALA A 205 -11.07 -17.69 -19.01
C ALA A 205 -11.03 -16.19 -19.33
N LEU A 206 -11.77 -15.36 -18.59
CA LEU A 206 -11.71 -13.90 -18.73
C LEU A 206 -10.35 -13.36 -18.34
N SER A 207 -9.94 -12.26 -18.97
CA SER A 207 -8.81 -11.45 -18.48
C SER A 207 -9.20 -10.70 -17.20
N SER A 208 -8.20 -10.25 -16.45
CA SER A 208 -8.42 -9.45 -15.23
C SER A 208 -9.20 -8.16 -15.52
N ARG A 209 -9.03 -7.58 -16.71
CA ARG A 209 -9.73 -6.39 -17.17
C ARG A 209 -11.20 -6.71 -17.45
N GLU A 210 -11.48 -7.73 -18.25
CA GLU A 210 -12.87 -8.17 -18.55
C GLU A 210 -13.63 -8.56 -17.28
N ALA A 211 -12.97 -9.19 -16.30
CA ALA A 211 -13.57 -9.50 -15.02
C ALA A 211 -13.89 -8.25 -14.19
N SER A 212 -13.06 -7.20 -14.29
CA SER A 212 -13.32 -5.92 -13.65
C SER A 212 -14.49 -5.19 -14.29
N ASP A 213 -14.58 -5.20 -15.62
CA ASP A 213 -15.71 -4.63 -16.37
C ASP A 213 -17.02 -5.34 -16.03
N LEU A 214 -17.00 -6.68 -15.97
CA LEU A 214 -18.13 -7.49 -15.52
C LEU A 214 -18.59 -7.12 -14.09
N ILE A 215 -17.65 -6.98 -13.16
CA ILE A 215 -17.93 -6.59 -11.77
C ILE A 215 -18.54 -5.18 -11.72
N TYR A 216 -18.04 -4.26 -12.53
CA TYR A 216 -18.59 -2.90 -12.62
C TYR A 216 -20.06 -2.95 -13.09
N ASP A 217 -20.35 -3.66 -14.16
CA ASP A 217 -21.72 -3.77 -14.68
C ASP A 217 -22.67 -4.45 -13.67
N LEU A 218 -22.18 -5.51 -13.01
CA LEU A 218 -22.92 -6.14 -11.91
C LEU A 218 -23.15 -5.23 -10.71
N LYS A 219 -22.46 -4.09 -10.57
CA LYS A 219 -22.70 -3.08 -9.52
C LYS A 219 -23.71 -2.03 -9.93
N VAL A 220 -23.69 -1.66 -11.21
CA VAL A 220 -24.44 -0.48 -11.71
C VAL A 220 -25.81 -0.86 -12.25
N ALA A 221 -26.00 -2.10 -12.79
CA ALA A 221 -27.29 -2.62 -13.24
C ALA A 221 -28.18 -2.96 -12.06
#